data_23220d12ff03abb3154e3f88d26e2045
#
_entry.id   23220d12ff03abb3154e3f88d26e2045
#
_cell.length_a   1.000
_cell.length_b   1.000
_cell.length_c   1.000
_cell.angle_alpha   90.00
_cell.angle_beta   90.00
_cell.angle_gamma   90.00
#
_symmetry.space_group_name_H-M   'P 1'
#
loop_
_entity.id
_entity.type
_entity.pdbx_description
1 polymer ?
#
loop_
_entity_poly.entity_id
_entity_poly.type
_entity_poly.pdbx_seq_one_letter_code
_entity_poly.pdbx_strand_id
1 'polypeptide(L)'
;MNIKQIAMNYDSVTFLACNNIQQDLKELSSFDIEVAAIDYDPKFKNIEHYINKDFVFDDVDLSADLIVHMNCEKTYPVKLSGDVILRGDNENHNGDCCPITSCEQLIEMYNLKEVYQQEVTSQRKTFLNGVSHFFVYGRA
;
A
#
# COMPACT_ATOMS: atom_id res chain seq x y z
N MET A 1 -5.72 11.52 0.49
CA MET A 1 -6.57 10.37 0.07
C MET A 1 -7.05 9.62 1.31
N ASN A 2 -8.34 9.45 1.42
CA ASN A 2 -8.90 8.67 2.54
C ASN A 2 -9.00 7.19 2.14
N ILE A 3 -7.94 6.45 2.40
CA ILE A 3 -7.81 5.04 2.01
C ILE A 3 -8.88 4.17 2.67
N LYS A 4 -9.14 4.38 3.95
CA LYS A 4 -10.16 3.60 4.68
C LYS A 4 -11.55 3.80 4.08
N GLN A 5 -11.92 5.02 3.72
CA GLN A 5 -13.20 5.32 3.09
C GLN A 5 -13.33 4.65 1.72
N ILE A 6 -12.27 4.64 0.93
CA ILE A 6 -12.23 3.92 -0.35
C ILE A 6 -12.39 2.42 -0.10
N ALA A 7 -11.64 1.87 0.85
CA ALA A 7 -11.68 0.44 1.19
C ALA A 7 -13.06 -0.05 1.61
N MET A 8 -13.86 0.81 2.25
CA MET A 8 -15.23 0.46 2.67
C MET A 8 -16.18 0.17 1.49
N ASN A 9 -15.80 0.47 0.27
CA ASN A 9 -16.59 0.15 -0.93
C ASN A 9 -16.29 -1.25 -1.50
N TYR A 10 -15.41 -2.01 -0.86
CA TYR A 10 -14.99 -3.33 -1.34
C TYR A 10 -15.35 -4.42 -0.34
N ASP A 11 -15.61 -5.63 -0.83
CA ASP A 11 -15.90 -6.79 0.00
C ASP A 11 -14.65 -7.42 0.60
N SER A 12 -13.51 -7.29 -0.08
CA SER A 12 -12.23 -7.80 0.40
C SER A 12 -11.10 -6.81 0.10
N VAL A 13 -10.20 -6.65 1.07
CA VAL A 13 -9.07 -5.72 0.99
C VAL A 13 -7.82 -6.37 1.57
N THR A 14 -6.73 -6.34 0.82
CA THR A 14 -5.42 -6.79 1.29
C THR A 14 -4.44 -5.62 1.30
N PHE A 15 -3.79 -5.41 2.44
CA PHE A 15 -2.77 -4.39 2.62
C PHE A 15 -1.38 -5.02 2.51
N LEU A 16 -0.49 -4.37 1.78
CA LEU A 16 0.90 -4.79 1.60
C LEU A 16 1.84 -3.76 2.21
N ALA A 17 2.91 -4.22 2.88
CA ALA A 17 3.95 -3.38 3.47
C ALA A 17 3.39 -2.23 4.32
N CYS A 18 2.44 -2.54 5.17
CA CYS A 18 1.57 -1.56 5.80
C CYS A 18 1.95 -1.21 7.24
N ASN A 19 2.97 -1.85 7.81
CA ASN A 19 3.34 -1.69 9.22
C ASN A 19 2.14 -1.97 10.16
N ASN A 20 2.04 -1.24 11.27
CA ASN A 20 0.95 -1.45 12.23
C ASN A 20 -0.31 -0.69 11.82
N ILE A 21 -1.27 -1.41 11.26
CA ILE A 21 -2.60 -0.91 10.91
C ILE A 21 -3.71 -1.72 11.61
N GLN A 22 -3.41 -2.28 12.79
CA GLN A 22 -4.37 -3.15 13.50
C GLN A 22 -5.71 -2.46 13.74
N GLN A 23 -5.71 -1.17 14.07
CA GLN A 23 -6.95 -0.43 14.30
C GLN A 23 -7.79 -0.33 13.01
N ASP A 24 -7.17 -0.02 11.89
CA ASP A 24 -7.88 0.07 10.60
C ASP A 24 -8.42 -1.29 10.16
N LEU A 25 -7.66 -2.37 10.35
CA LEU A 25 -8.12 -3.73 10.06
C LEU A 25 -9.33 -4.12 10.90
N LYS A 26 -9.30 -3.78 12.19
CA LYS A 26 -10.41 -4.03 13.11
C LYS A 26 -11.66 -3.26 12.68
N GLU A 27 -11.52 -2.00 12.33
CA GLU A 27 -12.64 -1.16 11.89
C GLU A 27 -13.24 -1.70 10.58
N LEU A 28 -12.43 -2.00 9.58
CA LEU A 28 -12.91 -2.56 8.32
C LEU A 28 -13.60 -3.91 8.51
N SER A 29 -13.03 -4.78 9.32
CA SER A 29 -13.62 -6.08 9.65
C SER A 29 -14.98 -5.95 10.33
N SER A 30 -15.19 -4.90 11.12
CA SER A 30 -16.48 -4.64 11.76
C SER A 30 -17.61 -4.30 10.78
N PHE A 31 -17.27 -3.94 9.54
CA PHE A 31 -18.22 -3.70 8.45
C PHE A 31 -18.38 -4.90 7.51
N ASP A 32 -18.06 -6.11 7.97
CA ASP A 32 -18.10 -7.35 7.20
C ASP A 32 -17.19 -7.35 5.95
N ILE A 33 -16.13 -6.57 5.99
CA ILE A 33 -15.10 -6.57 4.95
C ILE A 33 -14.05 -7.62 5.31
N GLU A 34 -13.76 -8.53 4.39
CA GLU A 34 -12.67 -9.49 4.55
C GLU A 34 -11.33 -8.74 4.39
N VAL A 35 -10.52 -8.73 5.44
CA VAL A 35 -9.27 -7.98 5.47
C VAL A 35 -8.08 -8.88 5.76
N ALA A 36 -6.96 -8.56 5.13
CA ALA A 36 -5.66 -9.16 5.42
C ALA A 36 -4.57 -8.10 5.30
N ALA A 37 -3.51 -8.25 6.08
CA ALA A 37 -2.30 -7.47 5.98
C ALA A 37 -1.11 -8.41 5.81
N ILE A 38 -0.32 -8.23 4.77
CA ILE A 38 0.86 -9.04 4.51
C ILE A 38 2.09 -8.21 4.83
N ASP A 39 2.82 -8.61 5.86
CA ASP A 39 4.04 -7.94 6.29
C ASP A 39 5.06 -8.98 6.77
N TYR A 40 6.30 -8.84 6.33
CA TYR A 40 7.35 -9.80 6.67
C TYR A 40 7.98 -9.57 8.04
N ASP A 41 7.73 -8.45 8.70
CA ASP A 41 8.30 -8.14 10.00
C ASP A 41 7.83 -9.16 11.05
N PRO A 42 8.74 -9.86 11.74
CA PRO A 42 8.36 -10.90 12.70
C PRO A 42 7.48 -10.40 13.86
N LYS A 43 7.47 -9.11 14.15
CA LYS A 43 6.60 -8.55 15.21
C LYS A 43 5.12 -8.74 14.92
N PHE A 44 4.73 -8.96 13.65
CA PHE A 44 3.35 -9.21 13.26
C PHE A 44 2.97 -10.68 13.23
N LYS A 45 3.89 -11.58 13.59
CA LYS A 45 3.60 -13.00 13.70
C LYS A 45 2.52 -13.24 14.77
N ASN A 46 1.47 -13.97 14.39
CA ASN A 46 0.31 -14.26 15.26
C ASN A 46 -0.56 -13.05 15.64
N ILE A 47 -0.43 -11.93 14.94
CA ILE A 47 -1.36 -10.81 15.06
C ILE A 47 -2.57 -11.06 14.15
N GLU A 48 -3.77 -10.81 14.68
CA GLU A 48 -5.02 -11.00 13.95
C GLU A 48 -5.01 -10.24 12.62
N HIS A 49 -5.49 -10.89 11.55
CA HIS A 49 -5.53 -10.40 10.17
C HIS A 49 -4.16 -10.25 9.48
N TYR A 50 -3.04 -10.46 10.17
CA TYR A 50 -1.72 -10.42 9.57
C TYR A 50 -1.28 -11.78 9.04
N ILE A 51 -0.70 -11.75 7.84
CA ILE A 51 0.01 -12.86 7.22
C ILE A 51 1.49 -12.48 7.24
N ASN A 52 2.28 -13.18 8.06
CA ASN A 52 3.70 -12.86 8.23
C ASN A 52 4.51 -13.54 7.13
N LYS A 53 4.54 -12.91 5.98
CA LYS A 53 5.27 -13.36 4.78
C LYS A 53 5.84 -12.17 4.03
N ASP A 54 6.82 -12.45 3.18
CA ASP A 54 7.35 -11.51 2.20
C ASP A 54 6.59 -11.68 0.89
N PHE A 55 5.71 -10.73 0.54
CA PHE A 55 4.87 -10.85 -0.65
C PHE A 55 5.65 -10.76 -1.97
N VAL A 56 6.92 -10.33 -1.93
CA VAL A 56 7.78 -10.30 -3.12
C VAL A 56 8.32 -11.69 -3.45
N PHE A 57 8.70 -12.46 -2.43
CA PHE A 57 9.39 -13.74 -2.60
C PHE A 57 8.56 -14.96 -2.20
N ASP A 58 7.59 -14.78 -1.31
CA ASP A 58 6.75 -15.86 -0.86
C ASP A 58 5.48 -15.97 -1.72
N ASP A 59 4.89 -17.16 -1.75
CA ASP A 59 3.60 -17.38 -2.36
C ASP A 59 2.50 -16.83 -1.43
N VAL A 60 1.77 -15.84 -1.90
CA VAL A 60 0.71 -15.16 -1.16
C VAL A 60 -0.53 -14.95 -2.05
N ASP A 61 -1.69 -14.91 -1.41
CA ASP A 61 -2.95 -14.62 -2.10
C ASP A 61 -3.11 -13.10 -2.28
N LEU A 62 -3.09 -12.65 -3.54
CA LEU A 62 -3.30 -11.25 -3.94
C LEU A 62 -4.60 -11.08 -4.74
N SER A 63 -5.61 -11.90 -4.47
CA SER A 63 -6.88 -11.92 -5.22
C SER A 63 -7.99 -11.05 -4.59
N ALA A 64 -7.71 -10.31 -3.52
CA ALA A 64 -8.69 -9.41 -2.92
C ALA A 64 -9.21 -8.38 -3.94
N ASP A 65 -10.43 -7.89 -3.73
CA ASP A 65 -11.07 -6.91 -4.62
C ASP A 65 -10.32 -5.58 -4.65
N LEU A 66 -9.64 -5.23 -3.56
CA LEU A 66 -8.75 -4.07 -3.48
C LEU A 66 -7.42 -4.48 -2.85
N ILE A 67 -6.32 -4.12 -3.48
CA ILE A 67 -4.97 -4.23 -2.93
C ILE A 67 -4.47 -2.85 -2.57
N VAL A 68 -4.01 -2.65 -1.33
CA VAL A 68 -3.46 -1.38 -0.86
C VAL A 68 -1.98 -1.58 -0.54
N HIS A 69 -1.10 -1.01 -1.36
CA HIS A 69 0.34 -1.08 -1.15
C HIS A 69 0.84 0.24 -0.57
N MET A 70 1.24 0.21 0.70
CA MET A 70 1.49 1.42 1.49
C MET A 70 2.91 1.95 1.42
N ASN A 71 3.87 1.18 0.94
CA ASN A 71 5.28 1.57 0.92
C ASN A 71 5.98 1.05 -0.34
N CYS A 72 5.56 1.56 -1.50
CA CYS A 72 6.09 1.11 -2.79
C CYS A 72 7.60 1.37 -2.95
N GLU A 73 8.13 2.39 -2.28
CA GLU A 73 9.56 2.72 -2.31
C GLU A 73 10.43 1.69 -1.60
N LYS A 74 9.86 0.89 -0.71
CA LYS A 74 10.60 -0.09 0.13
C LYS A 74 10.65 -1.50 -0.44
N THR A 75 9.94 -1.75 -1.52
CA THR A 75 9.82 -3.10 -2.09
C THR A 75 10.05 -3.10 -3.58
N TYR A 76 10.50 -4.23 -4.12
CA TYR A 76 10.50 -4.43 -5.56
C TYR A 76 9.06 -4.52 -6.08
N PRO A 77 8.78 -3.99 -7.28
CA PRO A 77 7.45 -4.08 -7.86
C PRO A 77 7.02 -5.55 -8.03
N VAL A 78 5.77 -5.81 -7.67
CA VAL A 78 5.13 -7.11 -7.90
C VAL A 78 3.96 -6.94 -8.86
N LYS A 79 3.59 -8.00 -9.57
CA LYS A 79 2.45 -7.95 -10.46
C LYS A 79 1.16 -7.92 -9.64
N LEU A 80 0.39 -6.86 -9.80
CA LEU A 80 -0.94 -6.70 -9.22
C LEU A 80 -2.00 -6.73 -10.32
N SER A 81 -3.22 -7.08 -9.95
CA SER A 81 -4.38 -7.04 -10.85
C SER A 81 -5.61 -6.52 -10.11
N GLY A 82 -6.56 -5.93 -10.85
CA GLY A 82 -7.75 -5.34 -10.28
C GLY A 82 -7.50 -3.96 -9.69
N ASP A 83 -8.36 -3.55 -8.77
CA ASP A 83 -8.27 -2.23 -8.17
C ASP A 83 -7.15 -2.17 -7.12
N VAL A 84 -6.37 -1.10 -7.17
CA VAL A 84 -5.21 -0.90 -6.31
C VAL A 84 -5.14 0.53 -5.78
N ILE A 85 -4.62 0.67 -4.57
CA ILE A 85 -4.11 1.94 -4.05
C ILE A 85 -2.62 1.77 -3.84
N LEU A 86 -1.84 2.66 -4.43
CA LEU A 86 -0.38 2.66 -4.36
C LEU A 86 0.07 3.93 -3.63
N ARG A 87 0.92 3.78 -2.65
CA ARG A 87 1.53 4.91 -1.96
C ARG A 87 3.04 4.75 -1.94
N GLY A 88 3.74 5.81 -2.23
CA GLY A 88 5.19 5.90 -2.10
C GLY A 88 5.63 7.30 -1.74
N ASP A 89 6.86 7.46 -1.33
CA ASP A 89 7.44 8.76 -1.02
C ASP A 89 8.85 8.92 -1.63
N ASN A 90 9.33 10.15 -1.63
CA ASN A 90 10.65 10.49 -2.14
C ASN A 90 11.70 10.62 -1.04
N GLU A 91 11.37 10.24 0.18
CA GLU A 91 12.34 10.20 1.27
C GLU A 91 13.31 9.05 1.05
N ASN A 92 14.60 9.35 1.06
CA ASN A 92 15.62 8.33 0.82
C ASN A 92 16.07 7.72 2.15
N HIS A 93 15.44 6.60 2.52
CA HIS A 93 15.80 5.83 3.70
C HIS A 93 16.73 4.66 3.35
N ASN A 94 17.53 4.23 4.32
CA ASN A 94 18.27 2.98 4.20
C ASN A 94 17.28 1.81 3.99
N GLY A 95 17.55 1.03 2.95
CA GLY A 95 16.69 -0.10 2.58
C GLY A 95 15.59 0.22 1.58
N ASP A 96 15.47 1.47 1.13
CA ASP A 96 14.56 1.80 0.03
C ASP A 96 15.09 1.20 -1.27
N CYS A 97 14.23 0.47 -1.97
CA CYS A 97 14.56 -0.15 -3.27
C CYS A 97 14.43 0.85 -4.41
N CYS A 98 13.46 1.75 -4.32
CA CYS A 98 13.12 2.66 -5.40
C CYS A 98 12.39 3.88 -4.84
N PRO A 99 13.08 5.02 -4.60
CA PRO A 99 12.38 6.25 -4.22
C PRO A 99 11.33 6.64 -5.25
N ILE A 100 10.16 7.03 -4.78
CA ILE A 100 9.05 7.43 -5.65
C ILE A 100 9.08 8.94 -5.79
N THR A 101 9.14 9.42 -7.01
CA THR A 101 9.26 10.84 -7.32
C THR A 101 8.04 11.45 -7.98
N SER A 102 7.08 10.61 -8.38
CA SER A 102 5.85 11.08 -9.03
C SER A 102 4.76 10.01 -8.99
N CYS A 103 3.50 10.44 -9.16
CA CYS A 103 2.40 9.52 -9.38
C CYS A 103 2.57 8.74 -10.70
N GLU A 104 3.10 9.37 -11.74
CA GLU A 104 3.35 8.72 -13.03
C GLU A 104 4.30 7.54 -12.89
N GLN A 105 5.30 7.64 -12.02
CA GLN A 105 6.22 6.53 -11.75
C GLN A 105 5.47 5.32 -11.18
N LEU A 106 4.55 5.53 -10.24
CA LEU A 106 3.72 4.45 -9.67
C LEU A 106 2.82 3.83 -10.74
N ILE A 107 2.22 4.66 -11.59
CA ILE A 107 1.35 4.19 -12.67
C ILE A 107 2.13 3.28 -13.62
N GLU A 108 3.34 3.67 -14.01
CA GLU A 108 4.20 2.89 -14.90
C GLU A 108 4.72 1.62 -14.22
N MET A 109 5.19 1.70 -12.98
CA MET A 109 5.74 0.55 -12.24
C MET A 109 4.74 -0.59 -12.10
N TYR A 110 3.47 -0.28 -11.93
CA TYR A 110 2.42 -1.26 -11.71
C TYR A 110 1.50 -1.45 -12.91
N ASN A 111 1.82 -0.83 -14.05
CA ASN A 111 1.09 -0.98 -15.33
C ASN A 111 -0.40 -0.68 -15.18
N LEU A 112 -0.77 0.43 -14.53
CA LEU A 112 -2.17 0.77 -14.34
C LEU A 112 -2.85 1.06 -15.68
N LYS A 113 -3.99 0.43 -15.91
CA LYS A 113 -4.84 0.61 -17.08
C LYS A 113 -5.79 1.78 -16.95
N GLU A 114 -6.20 2.09 -15.71
CA GLU A 114 -7.06 3.21 -15.38
C GLU A 114 -6.56 3.87 -14.11
N VAL A 115 -6.72 5.18 -14.02
CA VAL A 115 -6.44 5.97 -12.83
C VAL A 115 -7.72 6.67 -12.40
N TYR A 116 -8.19 6.35 -11.19
CA TYR A 116 -9.40 6.94 -10.66
C TYR A 116 -9.13 8.23 -9.87
N GLN A 117 -8.01 8.26 -9.15
CA GLN A 117 -7.62 9.38 -8.30
C GLN A 117 -6.11 9.43 -8.11
N GLN A 118 -5.55 10.63 -8.07
CA GLN A 118 -4.16 10.88 -7.71
C GLN A 118 -4.09 11.97 -6.66
N GLU A 119 -3.12 11.86 -5.75
CA GLU A 119 -2.89 12.88 -4.74
C GLU A 119 -1.40 12.99 -4.42
N VAL A 120 -0.93 14.20 -4.23
CA VAL A 120 0.41 14.48 -3.73
C VAL A 120 0.29 15.31 -2.47
N THR A 121 0.86 14.81 -1.37
CA THR A 121 0.96 15.57 -0.13
C THR A 121 2.42 15.85 0.19
N SER A 122 2.73 17.09 0.57
CA SER A 122 4.09 17.50 0.87
C SER A 122 4.20 17.91 2.34
N GLN A 123 5.27 17.46 3.01
CA GLN A 123 5.60 17.86 4.36
C GLN A 123 6.96 18.55 4.36
N ARG A 124 7.06 19.73 5.01
CA ARG A 124 8.34 20.38 5.26
C ARG A 124 8.96 19.77 6.52
N LYS A 125 10.14 19.14 6.36
CA LYS A 125 11.02 18.88 7.51
C LYS A 125 11.95 20.07 7.68
N THR A 126 12.13 20.55 8.92
CA THR A 126 13.04 21.62 9.31
C THR A 126 14.44 21.27 8.85
N PHE A 127 15.13 21.84 8.01
CA PHE A 127 16.50 21.58 7.50
C PHE A 127 16.65 20.62 6.32
N LEU A 128 15.57 20.05 5.79
CA LEU A 128 15.66 19.16 4.62
C LEU A 128 14.67 19.61 3.55
N ASN A 129 14.97 19.27 2.30
CA ASN A 129 13.99 19.39 1.23
C ASN A 129 12.71 18.67 1.64
N GLY A 130 11.56 19.24 1.29
CA GLY A 130 10.28 18.66 1.65
C GLY A 130 10.15 17.23 1.17
N VAL A 131 9.51 16.39 1.99
CA VAL A 131 9.12 15.03 1.63
C VAL A 131 7.73 15.08 1.01
N SER A 132 7.60 14.48 -0.16
CA SER A 132 6.31 14.32 -0.84
C SER A 132 5.86 12.87 -0.78
N HIS A 133 4.59 12.68 -0.48
CA HIS A 133 3.92 11.39 -0.54
C HIS A 133 3.02 11.36 -1.76
N PHE A 134 3.13 10.30 -2.53
CA PHE A 134 2.40 10.12 -3.78
C PHE A 134 1.39 8.98 -3.60
N PHE A 135 0.15 9.25 -3.98
CA PHE A 135 -0.95 8.28 -3.89
C PHE A 135 -1.60 8.12 -5.25
N VAL A 136 -1.82 6.90 -5.67
CA VAL A 136 -2.58 6.58 -6.88
C VAL A 136 -3.61 5.52 -6.55
N TYR A 137 -4.86 5.78 -6.89
CA TYR A 137 -5.94 4.81 -6.85
C TYR A 137 -6.37 4.53 -8.29
N GLY A 138 -6.36 3.29 -8.70
CA GLY A 138 -6.65 2.91 -10.08
C GLY A 138 -6.80 1.41 -10.24
N ARG A 139 -6.69 0.96 -11.49
CA ARG A 139 -6.80 -0.45 -11.85
C ARG A 139 -5.55 -0.93 -12.58
N ALA A 140 -4.97 -1.98 -12.05
CA ALA A 140 -3.84 -2.65 -12.67
C ALA A 140 -4.27 -3.64 -13.77
#